data_67b7b23aa9274e9c204d5342c59d998e
#
_entry.id   67b7b23aa9274e9c204d5342c59d998e
#
_cell.length_a   1.000
_cell.length_b   1.000
_cell.length_c   1.000
_cell.angle_alpha   90.00
_cell.angle_beta   90.00
_cell.angle_gamma   90.00
#
_symmetry.space_group_name_H-M   'P 1'
#
loop_
_entity.id
_entity.type
_entity.pdbx_description
1 polymer ?
#
loop_
_entity_poly.entity_id
_entity_poly.type
_entity_poly.pdbx_seq_one_letter_code
_entity_poly.pdbx_strand_id
1 'polypeptide(L)'
;MSRVYNFSAGPAVLPEEVLKEAADEMLDYQGSGQSVMEMSHRSKVYDNIIKEAEKDLRDLLNIPDNYKVLFLQGGASQFFAEVPMNLMKNKKAGYILTGQWAKKAFAEAKIYGEAVELASSADKTFSYIPDCSDLDIPEDLDYVYICENNTIYGTKYKTLPNTKGHILVSDVSSCFLSEPMDVTKYGVVYGGVQKNIGPAGVVIAIIREDLITDDVLPGTPTMLKWKTQALSLIHI
;
A
#
# COMPACT_ATOMS: atom_id res chain seq x y z
N MET A 1 10.91 32.51 -10.17
CA MET A 1 9.66 32.61 -9.36
C MET A 1 9.89 31.81 -8.09
N SER A 2 9.48 32.31 -6.92
CA SER A 2 9.54 31.53 -5.68
C SER A 2 8.42 30.50 -5.68
N ARG A 3 8.71 29.28 -5.22
CA ARG A 3 7.66 28.26 -5.01
C ARG A 3 6.72 28.69 -3.88
N VAL A 4 5.45 28.35 -4.00
CA VAL A 4 4.47 28.55 -2.93
C VAL A 4 4.68 27.53 -1.81
N TYR A 5 4.31 27.90 -0.58
CA TYR A 5 4.19 26.93 0.51
C TYR A 5 3.00 26.01 0.27
N ASN A 6 3.29 24.75 -0.01
CA ASN A 6 2.25 23.74 -0.28
C ASN A 6 2.11 22.80 0.93
N PHE A 7 0.94 22.81 1.57
CA PHE A 7 0.56 21.96 2.70
C PHE A 7 -0.52 20.96 2.33
N SER A 8 -0.69 20.65 1.04
CA SER A 8 -1.65 19.63 0.59
C SER A 8 -1.27 18.25 1.13
N ALA A 9 -2.27 17.51 1.57
CA ALA A 9 -2.07 16.17 2.10
C ALA A 9 -1.65 15.13 1.03
N GLY A 10 -2.03 15.39 -0.23
CA GLY A 10 -1.64 14.55 -1.37
C GLY A 10 -2.42 14.91 -2.64
N PRO A 11 -1.75 15.07 -3.80
CA PRO A 11 -0.29 15.02 -3.99
C PRO A 11 0.43 16.05 -3.14
N ALA A 12 1.45 15.60 -2.41
CA ALA A 12 2.22 16.44 -1.50
C ALA A 12 3.37 17.15 -2.22
N VAL A 13 4.01 18.09 -1.51
CA VAL A 13 5.22 18.76 -2.00
C VAL A 13 6.35 17.74 -2.17
N LEU A 14 7.07 17.83 -3.28
CA LEU A 14 8.29 17.08 -3.52
C LEU A 14 9.53 17.94 -3.19
N PRO A 15 10.64 17.33 -2.76
CA PRO A 15 11.92 18.02 -2.62
C PRO A 15 12.33 18.71 -3.92
N GLU A 16 12.87 19.91 -3.82
CA GLU A 16 13.24 20.68 -5.01
C GLU A 16 14.37 20.03 -5.79
N GLU A 17 15.29 19.39 -5.08
CA GLU A 17 16.41 18.65 -5.64
C GLU A 17 15.93 17.52 -6.56
N VAL A 18 14.94 16.75 -6.12
CA VAL A 18 14.33 15.66 -6.90
C VAL A 18 13.64 16.20 -8.16
N LEU A 19 12.96 17.35 -8.06
CA LEU A 19 12.31 17.97 -9.21
C LEU A 19 13.31 18.51 -10.22
N LYS A 20 14.46 19.03 -9.76
CA LYS A 20 15.54 19.49 -10.64
C LYS A 20 16.19 18.34 -11.37
N GLU A 21 16.55 17.27 -10.65
CA GLU A 21 17.10 16.04 -11.22
C GLU A 21 16.18 15.47 -12.30
N ALA A 22 14.88 15.31 -11.99
CA ALA A 22 13.89 14.84 -12.95
C ALA A 22 13.76 15.76 -14.19
N ALA A 23 13.91 17.08 -14.01
CA ALA A 23 13.88 18.03 -15.12
C ALA A 23 15.14 17.96 -15.99
N ASP A 24 16.30 17.81 -15.39
CA ASP A 24 17.58 17.69 -16.09
C ASP A 24 17.67 16.39 -16.90
N GLU A 25 17.10 15.31 -16.41
CA GLU A 25 17.04 13.99 -17.05
C GLU A 25 15.83 13.80 -17.97
N MET A 26 14.96 14.80 -18.09
CA MET A 26 13.68 14.66 -18.80
C MET A 26 13.84 14.31 -20.28
N LEU A 27 14.85 14.81 -20.97
CA LEU A 27 15.11 14.54 -22.38
C LEU A 27 16.11 13.41 -22.61
N ASP A 28 17.04 13.22 -21.69
CA ASP A 28 18.12 12.26 -21.81
C ASP A 28 18.54 11.72 -20.44
N TYR A 29 17.96 10.60 -20.05
CA TYR A 29 18.29 9.95 -18.80
C TYR A 29 19.71 9.38 -18.87
N GLN A 30 20.63 10.02 -18.14
CA GLN A 30 22.02 9.56 -17.94
C GLN A 30 22.77 9.19 -19.24
N GLY A 31 22.53 9.92 -20.32
CA GLY A 31 23.18 9.67 -21.61
C GLY A 31 22.61 8.49 -22.40
N SER A 32 21.42 8.00 -22.06
CA SER A 32 20.73 6.93 -22.76
C SER A 32 20.17 7.33 -24.13
N GLY A 33 20.10 8.65 -24.39
CA GLY A 33 19.52 9.23 -25.60
C GLY A 33 18.01 9.23 -25.63
N GLN A 34 17.33 8.98 -24.48
CA GLN A 34 15.87 9.00 -24.40
C GLN A 34 15.38 9.34 -22.98
N SER A 35 14.17 9.86 -22.90
CA SER A 35 13.46 10.07 -21.64
C SER A 35 13.08 8.75 -20.99
N VAL A 36 13.02 8.71 -19.63
CA VAL A 36 12.43 7.58 -18.91
C VAL A 36 10.99 7.32 -19.35
N MET A 37 10.23 8.37 -19.72
CA MET A 37 8.84 8.24 -20.20
C MET A 37 8.72 7.51 -21.56
N GLU A 38 9.81 7.40 -22.33
CA GLU A 38 9.85 6.74 -23.64
C GLU A 38 10.44 5.32 -23.56
N MET A 39 10.99 4.94 -22.40
CA MET A 39 11.67 3.66 -22.23
C MET A 39 10.70 2.48 -22.18
N SER A 40 11.06 1.42 -22.87
CA SER A 40 10.39 0.14 -22.63
C SER A 40 10.71 -0.35 -21.21
N HIS A 41 9.70 -0.83 -20.49
CA HIS A 41 9.88 -1.50 -19.19
C HIS A 41 10.79 -2.74 -19.28
N ARG A 42 11.12 -3.23 -20.48
CA ARG A 42 12.05 -4.33 -20.75
C ARG A 42 13.45 -3.87 -21.12
N SER A 43 13.68 -2.55 -21.21
CA SER A 43 15.03 -2.05 -21.47
C SER A 43 15.91 -2.25 -20.25
N LYS A 44 17.21 -2.47 -20.48
CA LYS A 44 18.18 -2.64 -19.39
C LYS A 44 18.28 -1.39 -18.51
N VAL A 45 18.09 -0.22 -19.10
CA VAL A 45 18.13 1.06 -18.35
C VAL A 45 16.96 1.14 -17.39
N TYR A 46 15.73 0.87 -17.86
CA TYR A 46 14.55 0.87 -17.01
C TYR A 46 14.58 -0.22 -15.92
N ASP A 47 15.07 -1.42 -16.27
CA ASP A 47 15.26 -2.53 -15.33
C ASP A 47 16.19 -2.13 -14.17
N ASN A 48 17.27 -1.36 -14.46
CA ASN A 48 18.14 -0.83 -13.42
C ASN A 48 17.41 0.16 -12.51
N ILE A 49 16.64 1.09 -13.07
CA ILE A 49 15.87 2.09 -12.30
C ILE A 49 14.94 1.39 -11.29
N ILE A 50 14.17 0.40 -11.75
CA ILE A 50 13.20 -0.27 -10.89
C ILE A 50 13.86 -1.16 -9.83
N LYS A 51 14.97 -1.81 -10.17
CA LYS A 51 15.76 -2.61 -9.22
C LYS A 51 16.41 -1.76 -8.15
N GLU A 52 16.90 -0.59 -8.52
CA GLU A 52 17.47 0.37 -7.56
C GLU A 52 16.38 0.88 -6.61
N ALA A 53 15.23 1.27 -7.14
CA ALA A 53 14.09 1.68 -6.32
C ALA A 53 13.60 0.57 -5.35
N GLU A 54 13.55 -0.69 -5.81
CA GLU A 54 13.22 -1.82 -4.95
C GLU A 54 14.30 -2.04 -3.88
N LYS A 55 15.59 -1.98 -4.27
CA LYS A 55 16.71 -2.12 -3.35
C LYS A 55 16.66 -1.07 -2.24
N ASP A 56 16.43 0.19 -2.60
CA ASP A 56 16.35 1.29 -1.64
C ASP A 56 15.21 1.10 -0.65
N LEU A 57 14.04 0.65 -1.11
CA LEU A 57 12.92 0.31 -0.23
C LEU A 57 13.28 -0.85 0.73
N ARG A 58 13.95 -1.88 0.21
CA ARG A 58 14.39 -3.01 1.03
C ARG A 58 15.40 -2.58 2.09
N ASP A 59 16.34 -1.75 1.72
CA ASP A 59 17.36 -1.23 2.64
C ASP A 59 16.73 -0.32 3.71
N LEU A 60 15.82 0.57 3.34
CA LEU A 60 15.17 1.50 4.26
C LEU A 60 14.25 0.82 5.29
N LEU A 61 13.56 -0.24 4.88
CA LEU A 61 12.58 -0.93 5.72
C LEU A 61 13.05 -2.30 6.21
N ASN A 62 14.30 -2.70 5.89
CA ASN A 62 14.82 -4.04 6.18
C ASN A 62 13.87 -5.15 5.71
N ILE A 63 13.36 -5.05 4.47
CA ILE A 63 12.37 -5.98 3.93
C ILE A 63 13.02 -7.35 3.70
N PRO A 64 12.57 -8.43 4.35
CA PRO A 64 13.12 -9.77 4.15
C PRO A 64 12.85 -10.32 2.74
N ASP A 65 13.65 -11.30 2.32
CA ASP A 65 13.57 -11.90 0.98
C ASP A 65 12.23 -12.63 0.71
N ASN A 66 11.54 -13.06 1.78
CA ASN A 66 10.23 -13.70 1.69
C ASN A 66 9.06 -12.70 1.54
N TYR A 67 9.35 -11.46 1.17
CA TYR A 67 8.38 -10.45 0.76
C TYR A 67 8.65 -9.99 -0.65
N LYS A 68 7.57 -9.82 -1.44
CA LYS A 68 7.62 -9.17 -2.75
C LYS A 68 7.31 -7.70 -2.62
N VAL A 69 8.08 -6.87 -3.30
CA VAL A 69 7.81 -5.43 -3.47
C VAL A 69 7.23 -5.24 -4.86
N LEU A 70 6.03 -4.69 -4.92
CA LEU A 70 5.30 -4.46 -6.17
C LEU A 70 5.09 -2.95 -6.36
N PHE A 71 5.41 -2.48 -7.56
CA PHE A 71 5.08 -1.12 -8.01
C PHE A 71 3.88 -1.23 -8.95
N LEU A 72 2.74 -0.67 -8.57
CA LEU A 72 1.47 -0.90 -9.22
C LEU A 72 0.78 0.42 -9.59
N GLN A 73 -0.07 0.37 -10.59
CA GLN A 73 -0.98 1.45 -10.96
C GLN A 73 -2.32 1.33 -10.19
N GLY A 74 -3.25 2.24 -10.44
CA GLY A 74 -4.65 2.13 -9.98
C GLY A 74 -4.97 2.90 -8.70
N GLY A 75 -3.97 3.39 -7.98
CA GLY A 75 -4.14 4.08 -6.71
C GLY A 75 -4.50 3.15 -5.55
N ALA A 76 -4.24 3.60 -4.30
CA ALA A 76 -4.45 2.78 -3.10
C ALA A 76 -5.91 2.30 -2.95
N SER A 77 -6.89 3.02 -3.49
CA SER A 77 -8.30 2.61 -3.43
C SER A 77 -8.60 1.33 -4.19
N GLN A 78 -7.81 0.97 -5.20
CA GLN A 78 -7.95 -0.30 -5.91
C GLN A 78 -7.65 -1.49 -4.99
N PHE A 79 -6.76 -1.30 -4.01
CA PHE A 79 -6.46 -2.34 -3.03
C PHE A 79 -7.62 -2.66 -2.09
N PHE A 80 -8.61 -1.79 -1.96
CA PHE A 80 -9.83 -2.14 -1.23
C PHE A 80 -10.56 -3.33 -1.85
N ALA A 81 -10.45 -3.48 -3.18
CA ALA A 81 -10.96 -4.63 -3.94
C ALA A 81 -9.90 -5.76 -4.06
N GLU A 82 -8.64 -5.43 -4.36
CA GLU A 82 -7.60 -6.43 -4.57
C GLU A 82 -7.32 -7.28 -3.33
N VAL A 83 -7.34 -6.68 -2.13
CA VAL A 83 -7.11 -7.41 -0.87
C VAL A 83 -8.15 -8.52 -0.69
N PRO A 84 -9.47 -8.27 -0.68
CA PRO A 84 -10.43 -9.36 -0.57
C PRO A 84 -10.36 -10.34 -1.74
N MET A 85 -10.14 -9.88 -2.97
CA MET A 85 -10.02 -10.78 -4.13
C MET A 85 -8.88 -11.80 -3.97
N ASN A 86 -7.76 -11.42 -3.36
CA ASN A 86 -6.59 -12.28 -3.21
C ASN A 86 -6.54 -13.03 -1.88
N LEU A 87 -7.18 -12.54 -0.82
CA LEU A 87 -7.04 -13.11 0.52
C LEU A 87 -8.31 -13.72 1.10
N MET A 88 -9.51 -13.29 0.67
CA MET A 88 -10.78 -13.61 1.35
C MET A 88 -11.29 -15.02 0.99
N LYS A 89 -10.51 -16.05 1.26
CA LYS A 89 -10.75 -17.44 0.88
C LYS A 89 -11.95 -18.05 1.59
N ASN A 90 -12.10 -17.78 2.91
CA ASN A 90 -13.25 -18.18 3.71
C ASN A 90 -14.43 -17.20 3.58
N LYS A 91 -14.27 -16.17 2.75
CA LYS A 91 -15.25 -15.10 2.53
C LYS A 91 -15.58 -14.31 3.80
N LYS A 92 -14.61 -14.18 4.72
CA LYS A 92 -14.81 -13.44 5.96
C LYS A 92 -13.54 -12.70 6.39
N ALA A 93 -13.62 -11.40 6.67
CA ALA A 93 -12.48 -10.61 7.09
C ALA A 93 -12.86 -9.56 8.14
N GLY A 94 -11.91 -9.22 9.01
CA GLY A 94 -12.08 -8.27 10.09
C GLY A 94 -11.53 -6.89 9.74
N TYR A 95 -12.23 -5.84 10.18
CA TYR A 95 -11.86 -4.46 9.92
C TYR A 95 -11.92 -3.62 11.17
N ILE A 96 -10.91 -2.77 11.39
CA ILE A 96 -10.91 -1.77 12.46
C ILE A 96 -11.16 -0.40 11.82
N LEU A 97 -12.29 0.20 12.15
CA LEU A 97 -12.79 1.40 11.48
C LEU A 97 -12.37 2.67 12.23
N THR A 98 -11.26 3.25 11.82
CA THR A 98 -10.68 4.46 12.44
C THR A 98 -10.74 5.70 11.54
N GLY A 99 -11.42 5.61 10.39
CA GLY A 99 -11.56 6.73 9.48
C GLY A 99 -12.29 6.39 8.18
N GLN A 100 -12.39 7.37 7.28
CA GLN A 100 -13.12 7.21 6.02
C GLN A 100 -12.50 6.17 5.09
N TRP A 101 -11.19 6.03 5.07
CA TRP A 101 -10.53 5.07 4.18
C TRP A 101 -10.78 3.63 4.65
N ALA A 102 -10.67 3.36 5.95
CA ALA A 102 -11.05 2.07 6.52
C ALA A 102 -12.54 1.74 6.28
N LYS A 103 -13.43 2.74 6.38
CA LYS A 103 -14.86 2.56 6.04
C LYS A 103 -15.09 2.21 4.58
N LYS A 104 -14.35 2.84 3.66
CA LYS A 104 -14.45 2.52 2.22
C LYS A 104 -13.95 1.12 1.93
N ALA A 105 -12.80 0.73 2.51
CA ALA A 105 -12.28 -0.63 2.38
C ALA A 105 -13.25 -1.68 2.95
N PHE A 106 -13.85 -1.40 4.10
CA PHE A 106 -14.89 -2.24 4.71
C PHE A 106 -16.14 -2.39 3.84
N ALA A 107 -16.59 -1.28 3.24
CA ALA A 107 -17.74 -1.30 2.34
C ALA A 107 -17.45 -2.10 1.06
N GLU A 108 -16.25 -1.95 0.50
CA GLU A 108 -15.82 -2.71 -0.68
C GLU A 108 -15.71 -4.21 -0.38
N ALA A 109 -15.15 -4.59 0.76
CA ALA A 109 -15.01 -5.99 1.14
C ALA A 109 -16.35 -6.74 1.22
N LYS A 110 -17.45 -6.05 1.56
CA LYS A 110 -18.80 -6.63 1.60
C LYS A 110 -19.30 -7.10 0.24
N ILE A 111 -18.70 -6.66 -0.86
CA ILE A 111 -19.02 -7.13 -2.22
C ILE A 111 -18.51 -8.57 -2.40
N TYR A 112 -17.45 -8.94 -1.70
CA TYR A 112 -16.74 -10.22 -1.87
C TYR A 112 -17.09 -11.25 -0.81
N GLY A 113 -17.54 -10.82 0.38
CA GLY A 113 -17.87 -11.71 1.47
C GLY A 113 -18.38 -10.97 2.71
N GLU A 114 -18.29 -11.59 3.87
CA GLU A 114 -18.64 -11.00 5.16
C GLU A 114 -17.48 -10.12 5.66
N ALA A 115 -17.74 -8.83 5.82
CA ALA A 115 -16.83 -7.92 6.51
C ALA A 115 -17.33 -7.70 7.94
N VAL A 116 -16.48 -8.00 8.93
CA VAL A 116 -16.78 -7.89 10.37
C VAL A 116 -16.13 -6.62 10.91
N GLU A 117 -16.90 -5.75 11.56
CA GLU A 117 -16.37 -4.61 12.30
C GLU A 117 -15.84 -5.12 13.65
N LEU A 118 -14.52 -5.13 13.84
CA LEU A 118 -13.88 -5.58 15.09
C LEU A 118 -13.83 -4.47 16.13
N ALA A 119 -13.62 -3.24 15.70
CA ALA A 119 -13.65 -2.05 16.54
C ALA A 119 -13.86 -0.81 15.67
N SER A 120 -14.36 0.26 16.27
CA SER A 120 -14.59 1.53 15.59
C SER A 120 -14.42 2.72 16.54
N SER A 121 -13.95 3.84 16.00
CA SER A 121 -13.96 5.13 16.70
C SER A 121 -14.95 6.13 16.10
N ALA A 122 -15.95 5.64 15.38
CA ALA A 122 -17.00 6.46 14.76
C ALA A 122 -17.85 7.22 15.78
N ASP A 123 -17.97 6.70 17.02
CA ASP A 123 -18.69 7.32 18.14
C ASP A 123 -18.19 8.74 18.48
N LYS A 124 -16.88 8.99 18.25
CA LYS A 124 -16.25 10.30 18.44
C LYS A 124 -15.67 10.86 17.15
N THR A 125 -16.31 10.60 16.03
CA THR A 125 -15.92 11.12 14.70
C THR A 125 -14.47 10.80 14.37
N PHE A 126 -14.02 9.57 14.72
CA PHE A 126 -12.66 9.07 14.46
C PHE A 126 -11.52 9.90 15.08
N SER A 127 -11.77 10.56 16.20
CA SER A 127 -10.79 11.41 16.90
C SER A 127 -9.79 10.63 17.75
N TYR A 128 -9.89 9.31 17.80
CA TYR A 128 -8.99 8.44 18.56
C TYR A 128 -8.80 7.08 17.85
N ILE A 129 -7.79 6.34 18.27
CA ILE A 129 -7.62 4.92 17.91
C ILE A 129 -8.16 4.08 19.07
N PRO A 130 -9.06 3.12 18.83
CA PRO A 130 -9.55 2.21 19.87
C PRO A 130 -8.40 1.39 20.47
N ASP A 131 -8.57 0.93 21.71
CA ASP A 131 -7.69 -0.09 22.26
C ASP A 131 -7.91 -1.41 21.48
N CYS A 132 -6.87 -1.86 20.81
CA CYS A 132 -6.87 -3.06 19.98
C CYS A 132 -5.96 -4.15 20.55
N SER A 133 -5.63 -4.09 21.82
CA SER A 133 -4.75 -5.06 22.49
C SER A 133 -5.41 -6.42 22.73
N ASP A 134 -6.74 -6.44 22.92
CA ASP A 134 -7.52 -7.66 23.17
C ASP A 134 -8.92 -7.58 22.53
N LEU A 135 -8.94 -7.57 21.19
CA LEU A 135 -10.20 -7.60 20.44
C LEU A 135 -10.78 -9.02 20.43
N ASP A 136 -12.12 -9.08 20.40
CA ASP A 136 -12.83 -10.33 20.10
C ASP A 136 -12.75 -10.59 18.58
N ILE A 137 -11.82 -11.45 18.19
CA ILE A 137 -11.54 -11.75 16.78
C ILE A 137 -12.03 -13.18 16.47
N PRO A 138 -13.03 -13.33 15.57
CA PRO A 138 -13.46 -14.66 15.12
C PRO A 138 -12.29 -15.45 14.50
N GLU A 139 -12.20 -16.74 14.83
CA GLU A 139 -11.11 -17.61 14.35
C GLU A 139 -11.13 -17.85 12.84
N ASP A 140 -12.29 -17.69 12.21
CA ASP A 140 -12.53 -17.96 10.78
C ASP A 140 -12.23 -16.77 9.87
N LEU A 141 -11.59 -15.71 10.36
CA LEU A 141 -11.20 -14.57 9.54
C LEU A 141 -9.99 -14.88 8.64
N ASP A 142 -10.05 -14.45 7.40
CA ASP A 142 -8.94 -14.54 6.46
C ASP A 142 -7.84 -13.52 6.76
N TYR A 143 -8.23 -12.32 7.23
CA TYR A 143 -7.30 -11.25 7.61
C TYR A 143 -7.96 -10.20 8.51
N VAL A 144 -7.13 -9.37 9.12
CA VAL A 144 -7.54 -8.13 9.82
C VAL A 144 -6.98 -6.93 9.05
N TYR A 145 -7.83 -5.94 8.79
CA TYR A 145 -7.49 -4.75 8.03
C TYR A 145 -7.48 -3.49 8.90
N ILE A 146 -6.47 -2.64 8.69
CA ILE A 146 -6.37 -1.30 9.26
C ILE A 146 -5.97 -0.26 8.20
N CYS A 147 -6.35 0.99 8.42
CA CYS A 147 -5.71 2.16 7.83
C CYS A 147 -4.86 2.79 8.93
N GLU A 148 -3.53 2.66 8.84
CA GLU A 148 -2.63 2.93 9.95
C GLU A 148 -2.57 4.40 10.34
N ASN A 149 -2.65 5.29 9.35
CA ASN A 149 -2.75 6.73 9.58
C ASN A 149 -3.98 7.32 8.89
N ASN A 150 -4.84 7.93 9.67
CA ASN A 150 -6.10 8.51 9.21
C ASN A 150 -5.90 9.96 8.81
N THR A 151 -5.54 10.23 7.58
CA THR A 151 -5.15 11.54 7.04
C THR A 151 -6.16 12.65 7.34
N ILE A 152 -7.46 12.35 7.25
CA ILE A 152 -8.54 13.35 7.43
C ILE A 152 -8.68 13.74 8.91
N TYR A 153 -8.50 12.78 9.82
CA TYR A 153 -8.78 12.95 11.25
C TYR A 153 -7.52 13.20 12.09
N GLY A 154 -6.32 13.02 11.50
CA GLY A 154 -5.06 13.23 12.18
C GLY A 154 -4.76 12.20 13.27
N THR A 155 -5.33 11.00 13.17
CA THR A 155 -5.08 9.91 14.11
C THR A 155 -4.21 8.84 13.48
N LYS A 156 -3.28 8.26 14.27
CA LYS A 156 -2.35 7.21 13.84
C LYS A 156 -2.23 6.13 14.91
N TYR A 157 -2.10 4.89 14.50
CA TYR A 157 -1.76 3.80 15.41
C TYR A 157 -0.36 4.00 15.98
N LYS A 158 -0.25 4.02 17.30
CA LYS A 158 1.05 3.99 18.02
C LYS A 158 1.51 2.56 18.26
N THR A 159 0.57 1.65 18.36
CA THR A 159 0.78 0.22 18.55
C THR A 159 -0.15 -0.52 17.61
N LEU A 160 0.38 -1.52 16.90
CA LEU A 160 -0.43 -2.36 16.03
C LEU A 160 -1.44 -3.17 16.84
N PRO A 161 -2.61 -3.51 16.24
CA PRO A 161 -3.58 -4.37 16.90
C PRO A 161 -3.01 -5.76 17.14
N ASN A 162 -3.42 -6.38 18.24
CA ASN A 162 -3.20 -7.80 18.44
C ASN A 162 -4.20 -8.58 17.58
N THR A 163 -3.73 -9.11 16.46
CA THR A 163 -4.56 -9.85 15.49
C THR A 163 -4.78 -11.31 15.87
N LYS A 164 -4.28 -11.75 17.03
CA LYS A 164 -4.36 -13.15 17.49
C LYS A 164 -3.86 -14.16 16.46
N GLY A 165 -2.85 -13.77 15.67
CA GLY A 165 -2.23 -14.60 14.63
C GLY A 165 -2.83 -14.49 13.23
N HIS A 166 -3.93 -13.75 13.06
CA HIS A 166 -4.44 -13.46 11.73
C HIS A 166 -3.53 -12.53 10.92
N ILE A 167 -3.57 -12.66 9.60
CA ILE A 167 -2.83 -11.81 8.67
C ILE A 167 -3.24 -10.35 8.90
N LEU A 168 -2.27 -9.48 9.17
CA LEU A 168 -2.50 -8.04 9.23
C LEU A 168 -2.30 -7.42 7.85
N VAL A 169 -3.32 -6.71 7.37
CA VAL A 169 -3.29 -5.89 6.15
C VAL A 169 -3.36 -4.42 6.54
N SER A 170 -2.43 -3.60 6.07
CA SER A 170 -2.37 -2.19 6.41
C SER A 170 -2.28 -1.28 5.19
N ASP A 171 -3.21 -0.32 5.10
CA ASP A 171 -3.06 0.88 4.26
C ASP A 171 -2.21 1.90 5.01
N VAL A 172 -1.01 2.14 4.50
CA VAL A 172 -0.04 3.09 5.07
C VAL A 172 0.15 4.33 4.20
N SER A 173 -0.75 4.60 3.25
CA SER A 173 -0.61 5.65 2.23
C SER A 173 -0.14 6.99 2.78
N SER A 174 -0.55 7.41 3.98
CA SER A 174 -0.20 8.71 4.53
C SER A 174 0.92 8.70 5.57
N CYS A 175 1.46 7.54 5.91
CA CYS A 175 2.58 7.39 6.83
C CYS A 175 3.72 6.52 6.28
N PHE A 176 3.62 6.07 5.03
CA PHE A 176 4.63 5.22 4.42
C PHE A 176 5.98 5.94 4.39
N LEU A 177 7.04 5.30 4.88
CA LEU A 177 8.39 5.84 5.04
C LEU A 177 8.50 7.11 5.92
N SER A 178 7.47 7.46 6.70
CA SER A 178 7.56 8.59 7.62
C SER A 178 8.33 8.27 8.89
N GLU A 179 8.45 6.99 9.22
CA GLU A 179 9.21 6.46 10.35
C GLU A 179 9.58 4.99 10.09
N PRO A 180 10.54 4.41 10.84
CA PRO A 180 10.89 3.00 10.73
C PRO A 180 9.67 2.10 10.96
N MET A 181 9.56 1.04 10.14
CA MET A 181 8.47 0.07 10.18
C MET A 181 9.06 -1.34 10.17
N ASP A 182 8.56 -2.23 11.02
CA ASP A 182 8.86 -3.65 10.97
C ASP A 182 7.85 -4.37 10.07
N VAL A 183 8.20 -4.56 8.81
CA VAL A 183 7.32 -5.20 7.81
C VAL A 183 6.97 -6.64 8.15
N THR A 184 7.74 -7.32 9.02
CA THR A 184 7.49 -8.72 9.40
C THR A 184 6.21 -8.90 10.22
N LYS A 185 5.67 -7.83 10.78
CA LYS A 185 4.40 -7.81 11.51
C LYS A 185 3.17 -7.83 10.62
N TYR A 186 3.35 -7.70 9.31
CA TYR A 186 2.26 -7.60 8.35
C TYR A 186 2.31 -8.76 7.35
N GLY A 187 1.16 -9.17 6.86
CA GLY A 187 1.09 -9.97 5.65
C GLY A 187 1.11 -9.10 4.40
N VAL A 188 0.45 -7.94 4.47
CA VAL A 188 0.38 -6.97 3.38
C VAL A 188 0.48 -5.54 3.92
N VAL A 189 1.40 -4.78 3.35
CA VAL A 189 1.50 -3.32 3.53
C VAL A 189 1.38 -2.68 2.15
N TYR A 190 0.53 -1.69 2.00
CA TYR A 190 0.44 -0.96 0.75
C TYR A 190 0.15 0.51 0.96
N GLY A 191 0.48 1.33 -0.04
CA GLY A 191 0.20 2.75 0.02
C GLY A 191 0.37 3.46 -1.31
N GLY A 192 -0.49 4.46 -1.55
CA GLY A 192 -0.33 5.40 -2.64
C GLY A 192 0.84 6.35 -2.35
N VAL A 193 1.77 6.46 -3.29
CA VAL A 193 3.04 7.18 -3.07
C VAL A 193 2.88 8.72 -2.99
N GLN A 194 1.79 9.28 -3.49
CA GLN A 194 1.57 10.72 -3.66
C GLN A 194 1.54 11.54 -2.36
N LYS A 195 1.52 10.89 -1.21
CA LYS A 195 1.50 11.59 0.08
C LYS A 195 2.90 11.81 0.64
N ASN A 196 3.71 10.75 0.77
CA ASN A 196 5.00 10.87 1.44
C ASN A 196 6.20 10.30 0.66
N ILE A 197 5.98 9.60 -0.46
CA ILE A 197 7.08 8.92 -1.16
C ILE A 197 7.45 9.61 -2.47
N GLY A 198 6.46 9.99 -3.30
CA GLY A 198 6.73 10.49 -4.63
C GLY A 198 5.51 11.10 -5.32
N PRO A 199 5.52 11.26 -6.65
CA PRO A 199 4.41 11.80 -7.41
C PRO A 199 3.22 10.83 -7.46
N ALA A 200 2.02 11.34 -7.78
CA ALA A 200 0.84 10.52 -7.99
C ALA A 200 1.02 9.56 -9.18
N GLY A 201 0.41 8.37 -9.09
CA GLY A 201 0.34 7.40 -10.18
C GLY A 201 0.80 5.99 -9.80
N VAL A 202 1.51 5.84 -8.70
CA VAL A 202 2.05 4.55 -8.24
C VAL A 202 1.47 4.15 -6.89
N VAL A 203 1.22 2.87 -6.71
CA VAL A 203 1.03 2.21 -5.42
C VAL A 203 2.22 1.30 -5.18
N ILE A 204 2.79 1.35 -4.00
CA ILE A 204 3.76 0.37 -3.55
C ILE A 204 3.04 -0.61 -2.64
N ALA A 205 3.22 -1.91 -2.92
CA ALA A 205 2.74 -2.98 -2.06
C ALA A 205 3.90 -3.91 -1.67
N ILE A 206 3.98 -4.22 -0.38
CA ILE A 206 4.93 -5.18 0.20
C ILE A 206 4.08 -6.34 0.69
N ILE A 207 4.22 -7.49 0.05
CA ILE A 207 3.35 -8.65 0.26
C ILE A 207 4.19 -9.86 0.63
N ARG A 208 3.84 -10.53 1.71
CA ARG A 208 4.51 -11.77 2.12
C ARG A 208 4.29 -12.85 1.05
N GLU A 209 5.35 -13.52 0.64
CA GLU A 209 5.37 -14.39 -0.55
C GLU A 209 4.39 -15.57 -0.49
N ASP A 210 4.15 -16.11 0.71
CA ASP A 210 3.18 -17.18 0.93
C ASP A 210 1.72 -16.78 0.64
N LEU A 211 1.43 -15.47 0.58
CA LEU A 211 0.12 -14.94 0.25
C LEU A 211 -0.10 -14.74 -1.26
N ILE A 212 0.95 -14.85 -2.06
CA ILE A 212 0.93 -14.69 -3.51
C ILE A 212 0.68 -16.04 -4.17
N THR A 213 -0.57 -16.42 -4.30
CA THR A 213 -0.98 -17.76 -4.77
C THR A 213 -1.99 -17.70 -5.92
N ASP A 214 -2.32 -18.85 -6.51
CA ASP A 214 -3.42 -18.98 -7.46
C ASP A 214 -4.78 -19.15 -6.77
N ASP A 215 -4.77 -19.44 -5.49
CA ASP A 215 -5.97 -19.61 -4.67
C ASP A 215 -6.53 -18.24 -4.29
N VAL A 216 -7.33 -17.69 -5.18
CA VAL A 216 -7.98 -16.37 -5.09
C VAL A 216 -9.49 -16.52 -5.29
N LEU A 217 -10.27 -15.51 -4.97
CA LEU A 217 -11.71 -15.57 -5.19
C LEU A 217 -12.07 -15.84 -6.66
N PRO A 218 -13.06 -16.71 -6.92
CA PRO A 218 -13.55 -16.93 -8.28
C PRO A 218 -13.98 -15.63 -8.95
N GLY A 219 -13.57 -15.44 -10.20
CA GLY A 219 -13.85 -14.22 -10.96
C GLY A 219 -12.86 -13.09 -10.76
N THR A 220 -11.81 -13.27 -9.95
CA THR A 220 -10.73 -12.30 -9.84
C THR A 220 -10.08 -12.07 -11.20
N PRO A 221 -10.10 -10.83 -11.73
CA PRO A 221 -9.45 -10.50 -13.00
C PRO A 221 -7.95 -10.83 -12.96
N THR A 222 -7.42 -11.33 -14.09
CA THR A 222 -5.99 -11.73 -14.17
C THR A 222 -5.05 -10.63 -13.71
N MET A 223 -5.31 -9.37 -14.10
CA MET A 223 -4.46 -8.23 -13.78
C MET A 223 -4.54 -7.78 -12.30
N LEU A 224 -5.53 -8.26 -11.56
CA LEU A 224 -5.68 -7.98 -10.12
C LEU A 224 -5.23 -9.16 -9.23
N LYS A 225 -4.69 -10.22 -9.86
CA LYS A 225 -4.03 -11.31 -9.12
C LYS A 225 -2.61 -10.92 -8.77
N TRP A 226 -2.28 -10.90 -7.51
CA TRP A 226 -0.91 -10.60 -7.06
C TRP A 226 0.14 -11.51 -7.67
N LYS A 227 -0.21 -12.78 -7.94
CA LYS A 227 0.69 -13.70 -8.63
C LYS A 227 1.04 -13.22 -10.05
N THR A 228 0.06 -12.69 -10.80
CA THR A 228 0.31 -12.09 -12.11
C THR A 228 1.18 -10.84 -12.00
N GLN A 229 0.86 -9.97 -11.05
CA GLN A 229 1.59 -8.74 -10.79
C GLN A 229 3.04 -9.00 -10.35
N ALA A 230 3.29 -10.04 -9.56
CA ALA A 230 4.63 -10.41 -9.10
C ALA A 230 5.53 -11.05 -10.17
N LEU A 231 4.95 -11.55 -11.28
CA LEU A 231 5.70 -12.21 -12.36
C LEU A 231 6.29 -11.24 -13.38
N SER A 232 5.80 -10.01 -13.48
CA SER A 232 6.21 -9.09 -14.53
C SER A 232 5.97 -7.63 -14.13
N LEU A 233 6.85 -6.76 -14.59
CA LEU A 233 6.72 -5.30 -14.48
C LEU A 233 5.76 -4.71 -15.53
N ILE A 234 5.13 -5.51 -16.37
CA ILE A 234 4.29 -5.04 -17.50
C ILE A 234 3.06 -4.23 -17.04
N HIS A 235 2.63 -4.40 -15.78
CA HIS A 235 1.48 -3.71 -15.21
C HIS A 235 1.84 -2.33 -14.63
N ILE A 236 3.10 -1.97 -14.60
CA ILE A 236 3.57 -0.62 -14.26
C ILE A 236 3.43 0.28 -15.48
#